data_25f2dc992d42f4f3bb58a368d39376cf
#
_entry.id   25f2dc992d42f4f3bb58a368d39376cf
#
_cell.length_a   1.000
_cell.length_b   1.000
_cell.length_c   1.000
_cell.angle_alpha   90.00
_cell.angle_beta   90.00
_cell.angle_gamma   90.00
#
_symmetry.space_group_name_H-M   'P 1'
#
loop_
_entity.id
_entity.type
_entity.pdbx_description
1 polymer ?
#
loop_
_entity_poly.entity_id
_entity_poly.type
_entity_poly.pdbx_seq_one_letter_code
_entity_poly.pdbx_strand_id
1 'polypeptide(L)'
;FINKDELAGTSEHPGIGGPTGQRIHTRPSVIALWEEARQALEAAGAEVIEVDFPLVANCEGDRPGAPTVFNRGIVSPEFLNDELWELSGWAFDDFLRANGDPKLNKLEDVDGPQIFPHDPGTLPNREGDLAAGMDEYVNMAKRGLKSWDEIPTVPDGLRGLEQTRKLDLEDWMDGLKLDAVL
;
A
#
# COMPACT_ATOMS: atom_id res chain seq x y z
N PHE A 1 12.52 2.22 -5.77
CA PHE A 1 12.56 0.81 -5.33
C PHE A 1 12.36 -0.11 -6.52
N ILE A 2 13.32 -0.98 -6.79
CA ILE A 2 13.23 -2.00 -7.83
C ILE A 2 13.41 -3.36 -7.17
N ASN A 3 12.37 -4.18 -7.20
CA ASN A 3 12.47 -5.54 -6.73
C ASN A 3 13.11 -6.41 -7.81
N LYS A 4 14.33 -6.87 -7.56
CA LYS A 4 15.04 -7.83 -8.39
C LYS A 4 14.94 -9.27 -7.84
N ASP A 5 14.27 -9.45 -6.70
CA ASP A 5 14.13 -10.74 -6.04
C ASP A 5 13.24 -11.66 -6.87
N GLU A 6 13.79 -12.80 -7.23
CA GLU A 6 13.07 -13.83 -7.98
C GLU A 6 11.96 -14.51 -7.18
N LEU A 7 11.93 -14.34 -5.85
CA LEU A 7 10.91 -14.93 -4.99
C LEU A 7 9.68 -14.04 -4.83
N ALA A 8 9.77 -12.76 -5.21
CA ALA A 8 8.65 -11.84 -5.12
C ALA A 8 7.48 -12.32 -5.98
N GLY A 9 6.29 -12.36 -5.39
CA GLY A 9 5.06 -12.72 -6.10
C GLY A 9 4.91 -14.20 -6.41
N THR A 10 5.39 -15.10 -5.56
CA THR A 10 5.04 -16.52 -5.65
C THR A 10 3.65 -16.80 -5.09
N SER A 11 3.03 -17.94 -5.46
CA SER A 11 1.74 -18.35 -4.90
C SER A 11 1.78 -18.61 -3.39
N GLU A 12 2.96 -18.94 -2.86
CA GLU A 12 3.19 -19.16 -1.42
C GLU A 12 3.43 -17.84 -0.68
N HIS A 13 3.90 -16.83 -1.40
CA HIS A 13 4.22 -15.51 -0.89
C HIS A 13 3.69 -14.45 -1.86
N PRO A 14 2.41 -14.05 -1.74
CA PRO A 14 1.75 -13.17 -2.71
C PRO A 14 2.15 -11.69 -2.53
N GLY A 15 3.43 -11.37 -2.46
CA GLY A 15 3.94 -10.00 -2.38
C GLY A 15 3.60 -9.16 -3.61
N ILE A 16 4.60 -8.62 -4.30
CA ILE A 16 4.43 -7.77 -5.49
C ILE A 16 3.69 -8.48 -6.65
N GLY A 17 3.64 -9.81 -6.65
CA GLY A 17 2.82 -10.60 -7.57
C GLY A 17 1.31 -10.42 -7.40
N GLY A 18 0.89 -9.80 -6.31
CA GLY A 18 -0.51 -9.53 -6.01
C GLY A 18 -1.38 -10.78 -5.88
N PRO A 19 -2.71 -10.63 -6.04
CA PRO A 19 -3.67 -11.70 -5.81
C PRO A 19 -3.49 -12.93 -6.71
N THR A 20 -2.80 -12.81 -7.83
CA THR A 20 -2.57 -13.92 -8.75
C THR A 20 -1.49 -14.88 -8.27
N GLY A 21 -0.67 -14.49 -7.29
CA GLY A 21 0.49 -15.24 -6.82
C GLY A 21 1.54 -15.53 -7.90
N GLN A 22 1.47 -14.84 -9.04
CA GLN A 22 2.43 -15.03 -10.12
C GLN A 22 3.65 -14.16 -9.91
N ARG A 23 4.81 -14.74 -10.20
CA ARG A 23 6.07 -14.00 -10.16
C ARG A 23 6.05 -12.85 -11.17
N ILE A 24 6.36 -11.65 -10.69
CA ILE A 24 6.55 -10.47 -11.52
C ILE A 24 8.05 -10.18 -11.64
N HIS A 25 8.53 -10.09 -12.86
CA HIS A 25 9.89 -9.67 -13.15
C HIS A 25 9.89 -8.21 -13.60
N THR A 26 10.77 -7.41 -13.03
CA THR A 26 10.99 -6.05 -13.50
C THR A 26 11.47 -6.06 -14.94
N ARG A 27 10.86 -5.24 -15.81
CA ARG A 27 11.22 -5.19 -17.23
C ARG A 27 12.69 -4.75 -17.40
N PRO A 28 13.44 -5.35 -18.32
CA PRO A 28 14.84 -4.98 -18.56
C PRO A 28 15.07 -3.49 -18.80
N SER A 29 14.13 -2.80 -19.47
CA SER A 29 14.18 -1.36 -19.69
C SER A 29 14.12 -0.55 -18.38
N VAL A 30 13.36 -1.00 -17.39
CA VAL A 30 13.28 -0.35 -16.07
C VAL A 30 14.56 -0.59 -15.28
N ILE A 31 15.11 -1.82 -15.34
CA ILE A 31 16.39 -2.15 -14.72
C ILE A 31 17.52 -1.28 -15.33
N ALA A 32 17.53 -1.14 -16.65
CA ALA A 32 18.52 -0.30 -17.33
C ALA A 32 18.45 1.17 -16.89
N LEU A 33 17.25 1.74 -16.74
CA LEU A 33 17.06 3.10 -16.23
C LEU A 33 17.55 3.24 -14.77
N TRP A 34 17.33 2.22 -13.95
CA TRP A 34 17.82 2.22 -12.58
C TRP A 34 19.36 2.18 -12.53
N GLU A 35 19.99 1.33 -13.36
CA GLU A 35 21.45 1.26 -13.43
C GLU A 35 22.07 2.58 -13.97
N GLU A 36 21.42 3.25 -14.92
CA GLU A 36 21.83 4.57 -15.40
C GLU A 36 21.73 5.63 -14.29
N ALA A 37 20.62 5.64 -13.54
CA ALA A 37 20.44 6.54 -12.40
C ALA A 37 21.49 6.29 -11.31
N ARG A 38 21.76 5.02 -10.97
CA ARG A 38 22.82 4.64 -10.03
C ARG A 38 24.19 5.18 -10.46
N GLN A 39 24.58 4.95 -11.71
CA GLN A 39 25.86 5.44 -12.25
C GLN A 39 25.95 6.97 -12.20
N ALA A 40 24.84 7.68 -12.48
CA ALA A 40 24.81 9.14 -12.41
C ALA A 40 24.99 9.64 -10.97
N LEU A 41 24.39 8.98 -9.98
CA LEU A 41 24.56 9.30 -8.55
C LEU A 41 26.00 9.06 -8.10
N GLU A 42 26.57 7.91 -8.44
CA GLU A 42 27.99 7.58 -8.12
C GLU A 42 28.94 8.57 -8.77
N ALA A 43 28.70 8.96 -10.02
CA ALA A 43 29.49 9.98 -10.70
C ALA A 43 29.36 11.38 -10.07
N ALA A 44 28.23 11.66 -9.42
CA ALA A 44 28.02 12.88 -8.63
C ALA A 44 28.63 12.82 -7.22
N GLY A 45 29.24 11.70 -6.84
CA GLY A 45 29.91 11.51 -5.55
C GLY A 45 29.09 10.83 -4.46
N ALA A 46 27.93 10.28 -4.80
CA ALA A 46 27.16 9.47 -3.86
C ALA A 46 27.78 8.06 -3.72
N GLU A 47 27.71 7.49 -2.53
CA GLU A 47 27.92 6.07 -2.30
C GLU A 47 26.56 5.37 -2.39
N VAL A 48 26.37 4.47 -3.35
CA VAL A 48 25.12 3.75 -3.55
C VAL A 48 25.31 2.31 -3.06
N ILE A 49 24.53 1.89 -2.07
CA ILE A 49 24.56 0.53 -1.53
C ILE A 49 23.21 -0.16 -1.74
N GLU A 50 23.25 -1.44 -2.09
CA GLU A 50 22.04 -2.26 -2.18
C GLU A 50 21.80 -2.93 -0.83
N VAL A 51 20.60 -2.76 -0.30
CA VAL A 51 20.21 -3.26 1.03
C VAL A 51 18.78 -3.79 1.00
N ASP A 52 18.44 -4.63 1.98
CA ASP A 52 17.05 -4.97 2.23
C ASP A 52 16.29 -3.75 2.76
N PHE A 53 15.02 -3.62 2.41
CA PHE A 53 14.19 -2.50 2.83
C PHE A 53 13.07 -2.98 3.77
N PRO A 54 13.31 -2.96 5.10
CA PRO A 54 12.41 -3.57 6.08
C PRO A 54 11.02 -2.97 6.09
N LEU A 55 10.88 -1.66 5.84
CA LEU A 55 9.59 -0.99 5.81
C LEU A 55 8.63 -1.67 4.81
N VAL A 56 9.12 -2.00 3.62
CA VAL A 56 8.34 -2.69 2.59
C VAL A 56 8.25 -4.19 2.87
N ALA A 57 9.37 -4.85 3.10
CA ALA A 57 9.43 -6.30 3.32
C ALA A 57 8.59 -6.74 4.55
N ASN A 58 8.58 -5.94 5.62
CA ASN A 58 7.77 -6.22 6.81
C ASN A 58 6.29 -5.88 6.59
N CYS A 59 5.97 -4.89 5.76
CA CYS A 59 4.59 -4.56 5.43
C CYS A 59 3.96 -5.66 4.54
N GLU A 60 4.66 -6.06 3.50
CA GLU A 60 4.16 -7.06 2.54
C GLU A 60 4.04 -8.46 3.14
N GLY A 61 4.89 -8.81 4.12
CA GLY A 61 4.89 -10.14 4.73
C GLY A 61 5.27 -11.26 3.75
N ASP A 62 5.99 -10.93 2.70
CA ASP A 62 6.37 -11.81 1.59
C ASP A 62 7.43 -12.86 1.96
N ARG A 63 7.97 -12.78 3.17
CA ARG A 63 9.00 -13.72 3.67
C ARG A 63 8.47 -14.51 4.85
N PRO A 64 8.72 -15.82 4.89
CA PRO A 64 8.37 -16.64 6.06
C PRO A 64 8.99 -16.09 7.34
N GLY A 65 8.15 -15.84 8.34
CA GLY A 65 8.58 -15.29 9.63
C GLY A 65 8.89 -13.79 9.63
N ALA A 66 8.56 -13.06 8.56
CA ALA A 66 8.69 -11.60 8.53
C ALA A 66 7.90 -10.98 9.70
N PRO A 67 8.50 -10.01 10.42
CA PRO A 67 7.83 -9.31 11.51
C PRO A 67 6.88 -8.25 10.96
N THR A 68 5.73 -8.68 10.41
CA THR A 68 4.75 -7.78 9.79
C THR A 68 4.12 -6.83 10.80
N VAL A 69 3.49 -5.77 10.32
CA VAL A 69 2.69 -4.87 11.18
C VAL A 69 1.60 -5.61 11.94
N PHE A 70 1.06 -6.69 11.33
CA PHE A 70 0.01 -7.52 11.92
C PHE A 70 0.49 -8.37 13.09
N ASN A 71 1.68 -8.98 13.01
CA ASN A 71 2.14 -9.94 14.02
C ASN A 71 3.02 -9.33 15.11
N ARG A 72 3.49 -8.10 14.94
CA ARG A 72 4.29 -7.39 15.95
C ARG A 72 3.46 -6.75 17.08
N GLY A 73 2.16 -6.63 16.90
CA GLY A 73 1.26 -6.02 17.87
C GLY A 73 1.45 -4.50 18.04
N ILE A 74 2.14 -3.84 17.08
CA ILE A 74 2.35 -2.39 17.10
C ILE A 74 1.10 -1.67 16.60
N VAL A 75 0.42 -2.25 15.62
CA VAL A 75 -0.85 -1.78 15.07
C VAL A 75 -1.90 -2.85 15.35
N SER A 76 -3.07 -2.47 15.85
CA SER A 76 -4.12 -3.43 16.17
C SER A 76 -4.83 -3.93 14.91
N PRO A 77 -5.29 -5.19 14.88
CA PRO A 77 -6.13 -5.69 13.80
C PRO A 77 -7.42 -4.89 13.60
N GLU A 78 -7.98 -4.38 14.69
CA GLU A 78 -9.19 -3.54 14.66
C GLU A 78 -8.94 -2.24 13.90
N PHE A 79 -7.79 -1.56 14.15
CA PHE A 79 -7.43 -0.36 13.41
C PHE A 79 -7.23 -0.67 11.92
N LEU A 80 -6.54 -1.76 11.59
CA LEU A 80 -6.33 -2.15 10.19
C LEU A 80 -7.66 -2.42 9.46
N ASN A 81 -8.64 -2.98 10.16
CA ASN A 81 -9.98 -3.12 9.62
C ASN A 81 -10.69 -1.76 9.45
N ASP A 82 -10.60 -0.89 10.45
CA ASP A 82 -11.20 0.44 10.37
C ASP A 82 -10.51 1.31 9.32
N GLU A 83 -9.18 1.18 9.16
CA GLU A 83 -8.44 1.85 8.08
C GLU A 83 -8.94 1.42 6.71
N LEU A 84 -9.08 0.11 6.51
CA LEU A 84 -9.55 -0.43 5.23
C LEU A 84 -10.96 0.06 4.89
N TRP A 85 -11.86 0.16 5.86
CA TRP A 85 -13.27 0.43 5.62
C TRP A 85 -13.70 1.83 6.02
N GLU A 86 -13.83 2.12 7.31
CA GLU A 86 -14.40 3.36 7.82
C GLU A 86 -13.56 4.59 7.44
N LEU A 87 -12.25 4.53 7.68
CA LEU A 87 -11.33 5.64 7.40
C LEU A 87 -11.16 5.86 5.89
N SER A 88 -11.04 4.79 5.12
CA SER A 88 -10.96 4.88 3.65
C SER A 88 -12.26 5.40 3.04
N GLY A 89 -13.42 4.95 3.53
CA GLY A 89 -14.71 5.48 3.11
C GLY A 89 -14.86 6.98 3.38
N TRP A 90 -14.47 7.42 4.58
CA TRP A 90 -14.44 8.84 4.93
C TRP A 90 -13.46 9.62 4.01
N ALA A 91 -12.25 9.11 3.80
CA ALA A 91 -11.23 9.77 2.99
C ALA A 91 -11.65 9.92 1.52
N PHE A 92 -12.33 8.92 0.95
CA PHE A 92 -12.88 9.02 -0.40
C PHE A 92 -13.97 10.10 -0.49
N ASP A 93 -14.88 10.16 0.47
CA ASP A 93 -15.93 11.18 0.49
C ASP A 93 -15.35 12.59 0.68
N ASP A 94 -14.41 12.75 1.61
CA ASP A 94 -13.70 14.02 1.85
C ASP A 94 -12.94 14.50 0.61
N PHE A 95 -12.23 13.59 -0.06
CA PHE A 95 -11.55 13.90 -1.32
C PHE A 95 -12.53 14.38 -2.40
N LEU A 96 -13.65 13.69 -2.59
CA LEU A 96 -14.63 14.07 -3.61
C LEU A 96 -15.25 15.45 -3.30
N ARG A 97 -15.56 15.72 -2.03
CA ARG A 97 -16.06 17.03 -1.58
C ARG A 97 -15.02 18.12 -1.81
N ALA A 98 -13.78 17.88 -1.44
CA ALA A 98 -12.68 18.85 -1.61
C ALA A 98 -12.37 19.10 -3.09
N ASN A 99 -12.47 18.08 -3.94
CA ASN A 99 -12.29 18.21 -5.39
C ASN A 99 -13.37 19.06 -6.04
N GLY A 100 -14.59 19.07 -5.50
CA GLY A 100 -15.66 19.98 -5.89
C GLY A 100 -16.20 19.80 -7.31
N ASP A 101 -16.09 18.61 -7.91
CA ASP A 101 -16.71 18.32 -9.19
C ASP A 101 -18.24 18.42 -9.07
N PRO A 102 -18.93 19.22 -9.91
CA PRO A 102 -20.37 19.44 -9.76
C PRO A 102 -21.22 18.19 -10.03
N LYS A 103 -20.65 17.16 -10.65
CA LYS A 103 -21.36 15.91 -10.98
C LYS A 103 -21.00 14.78 -10.03
N LEU A 104 -19.83 14.87 -9.37
CA LEU A 104 -19.32 13.81 -8.51
C LEU A 104 -18.57 14.44 -7.33
N ASN A 105 -19.32 14.83 -6.31
CA ASN A 105 -18.78 15.47 -5.11
C ASN A 105 -19.12 14.76 -3.79
N LYS A 106 -19.69 13.57 -3.89
CA LYS A 106 -20.00 12.72 -2.74
C LYS A 106 -19.81 11.26 -3.10
N LEU A 107 -19.33 10.48 -2.15
CA LEU A 107 -19.16 9.05 -2.36
C LEU A 107 -20.48 8.30 -2.53
N GLU A 108 -21.56 8.75 -1.88
CA GLU A 108 -22.90 8.16 -2.01
C GLU A 108 -23.49 8.26 -3.42
N ASP A 109 -23.01 9.20 -4.24
CA ASP A 109 -23.45 9.41 -5.63
C ASP A 109 -22.62 8.60 -6.65
N VAL A 110 -21.59 7.89 -6.20
CA VAL A 110 -20.72 7.09 -7.06
C VAL A 110 -21.44 5.81 -7.50
N ASP A 111 -21.32 5.45 -8.75
CA ASP A 111 -21.68 4.12 -9.26
C ASP A 111 -20.52 3.16 -9.00
N GLY A 112 -20.60 2.42 -7.89
CA GLY A 112 -19.54 1.52 -7.42
C GLY A 112 -19.01 0.57 -8.49
N PRO A 113 -19.86 -0.14 -9.24
CA PRO A 113 -19.45 -1.01 -10.34
C PRO A 113 -18.62 -0.34 -11.43
N GLN A 114 -18.69 1.00 -11.56
CA GLN A 114 -17.90 1.73 -12.55
C GLN A 114 -16.51 2.15 -12.05
N ILE A 115 -16.21 2.00 -10.75
CA ILE A 115 -14.89 2.32 -10.20
C ILE A 115 -13.84 1.36 -10.75
N PHE A 116 -14.14 0.06 -10.76
CA PHE A 116 -13.34 -0.98 -11.38
C PHE A 116 -14.20 -1.84 -12.31
N PRO A 117 -14.54 -1.32 -13.51
CA PRO A 117 -15.33 -2.10 -14.45
C PRO A 117 -14.55 -3.34 -14.88
N HIS A 118 -15.20 -4.50 -14.81
CA HIS A 118 -14.64 -5.72 -15.35
C HIS A 118 -14.63 -5.63 -16.88
N ASP A 119 -13.44 -5.54 -17.44
CA ASP A 119 -13.30 -5.61 -18.90
C ASP A 119 -13.76 -6.97 -19.42
N PRO A 120 -14.48 -7.01 -20.55
CA PRO A 120 -14.86 -8.27 -21.18
C PRO A 120 -13.61 -9.14 -21.43
N GLY A 121 -13.59 -10.34 -20.89
CA GLY A 121 -12.48 -11.28 -21.03
C GLY A 121 -11.42 -11.23 -19.96
N THR A 122 -11.58 -10.41 -18.93
CA THR A 122 -10.77 -10.52 -17.71
C THR A 122 -10.97 -11.88 -17.05
N LEU A 123 -9.89 -12.47 -16.57
CA LEU A 123 -9.96 -13.73 -15.85
C LEU A 123 -10.86 -13.56 -14.61
N PRO A 124 -11.80 -14.50 -14.39
CA PRO A 124 -12.58 -14.52 -13.15
C PRO A 124 -11.63 -14.47 -11.95
N ASN A 125 -11.93 -13.65 -10.97
CA ASN A 125 -11.18 -13.47 -9.73
C ASN A 125 -9.80 -12.80 -9.86
N ARG A 126 -9.47 -12.15 -10.99
CA ARG A 126 -8.23 -11.40 -11.09
C ARG A 126 -8.15 -10.27 -10.05
N GLU A 127 -9.25 -9.58 -9.85
CA GLU A 127 -9.40 -8.54 -8.82
C GLU A 127 -9.94 -9.12 -7.49
N GLY A 128 -10.27 -10.42 -7.44
CA GLY A 128 -10.83 -11.07 -6.26
C GLY A 128 -12.09 -10.36 -5.76
N ASP A 129 -12.20 -10.24 -4.44
CA ASP A 129 -13.32 -9.54 -3.81
C ASP A 129 -13.16 -8.01 -3.80
N LEU A 130 -12.08 -7.45 -4.40
CA LEU A 130 -11.85 -6.01 -4.42
C LEU A 130 -12.95 -5.24 -5.14
N ALA A 131 -13.49 -5.80 -6.22
CA ALA A 131 -14.61 -5.18 -6.93
C ALA A 131 -15.87 -5.09 -6.05
N ALA A 132 -16.15 -6.14 -5.28
CA ALA A 132 -17.24 -6.12 -4.29
C ALA A 132 -16.95 -5.13 -3.15
N GLY A 133 -15.67 -4.92 -2.80
CA GLY A 133 -15.26 -3.95 -1.80
C GLY A 133 -15.56 -2.49 -2.19
N MET A 134 -15.43 -2.13 -3.46
CA MET A 134 -15.71 -0.76 -3.92
C MET A 134 -17.20 -0.41 -3.78
N ASP A 135 -18.09 -1.35 -4.07
CA ASP A 135 -19.54 -1.17 -3.82
C ASP A 135 -19.84 -0.96 -2.34
N GLU A 136 -19.10 -1.62 -1.45
CA GLU A 136 -19.29 -1.48 -0.01
C GLU A 136 -18.96 -0.06 0.47
N TYR A 137 -17.92 0.61 -0.04
CA TYR A 137 -17.65 2.00 0.30
C TYR A 137 -18.83 2.93 -0.05
N VAL A 138 -19.43 2.75 -1.22
CA VAL A 138 -20.61 3.50 -1.63
C VAL A 138 -21.81 3.19 -0.71
N ASN A 139 -22.00 1.93 -0.35
CA ASN A 139 -23.05 1.50 0.57
C ASN A 139 -22.83 2.06 1.97
N MET A 140 -21.61 2.13 2.45
CA MET A 140 -21.27 2.77 3.72
C MET A 140 -21.58 4.26 3.69
N ALA A 141 -21.22 4.97 2.61
CA ALA A 141 -21.55 6.38 2.45
C ALA A 141 -23.05 6.63 2.51
N LYS A 142 -23.86 5.78 1.86
CA LYS A 142 -25.33 5.85 1.91
C LYS A 142 -25.92 5.61 3.30
N ARG A 143 -25.23 4.84 4.15
CA ARG A 143 -25.64 4.60 5.55
C ARG A 143 -25.15 5.68 6.52
N GLY A 144 -24.25 6.54 6.08
CA GLY A 144 -23.59 7.57 6.87
C GLY A 144 -22.19 7.16 7.30
N LEU A 145 -21.21 7.96 6.89
CA LEU A 145 -19.80 7.79 7.28
C LEU A 145 -19.53 8.47 8.61
N LYS A 146 -18.68 7.88 9.43
CA LYS A 146 -18.09 8.55 10.59
C LYS A 146 -16.96 9.45 10.12
N SER A 147 -16.80 10.59 10.78
CA SER A 147 -15.59 11.38 10.63
C SER A 147 -14.39 10.63 11.20
N TRP A 148 -13.20 10.89 10.68
CA TRP A 148 -11.97 10.23 11.12
C TRP A 148 -11.71 10.32 12.63
N ASP A 149 -12.12 11.43 13.25
CA ASP A 149 -11.98 11.69 14.69
C ASP A 149 -13.06 10.98 15.55
N GLU A 150 -14.10 10.44 14.91
CA GLU A 150 -15.12 9.60 15.55
C GLU A 150 -14.78 8.10 15.51
N ILE A 151 -13.71 7.71 14.81
CA ILE A 151 -13.25 6.31 14.73
C ILE A 151 -12.31 6.03 15.90
N PRO A 152 -12.73 5.20 16.88
CA PRO A 152 -12.01 5.09 18.17
C PRO A 152 -10.59 4.54 18.04
N THR A 153 -10.31 3.73 17.01
CA THR A 153 -9.01 3.07 16.81
C THR A 153 -7.97 3.98 16.17
N VAL A 154 -8.37 5.08 15.52
CA VAL A 154 -7.47 5.95 14.74
C VAL A 154 -6.34 6.53 15.55
N PRO A 155 -6.54 7.10 16.77
CA PRO A 155 -5.42 7.69 17.52
C PRO A 155 -4.32 6.67 17.87
N ASP A 156 -4.70 5.45 18.24
CA ASP A 156 -3.77 4.38 18.57
C ASP A 156 -3.11 3.79 17.31
N GLY A 157 -3.89 3.63 16.26
CA GLY A 157 -3.41 3.18 14.97
C GLY A 157 -2.34 4.11 14.38
N LEU A 158 -2.59 5.42 14.37
CA LEU A 158 -1.63 6.40 13.89
C LEU A 158 -0.32 6.38 14.71
N ARG A 159 -0.40 6.22 16.04
CA ARG A 159 0.80 6.06 16.86
C ARG A 159 1.56 4.79 16.52
N GLY A 160 0.85 3.70 16.25
CA GLY A 160 1.45 2.44 15.83
C GLY A 160 2.15 2.55 14.48
N LEU A 161 1.54 3.21 13.49
CA LEU A 161 2.15 3.46 12.19
C LEU A 161 3.42 4.33 12.32
N GLU A 162 3.39 5.39 13.14
CA GLU A 162 4.57 6.21 13.42
C GLU A 162 5.69 5.40 14.10
N GLN A 163 5.34 4.52 15.02
CA GLN A 163 6.33 3.63 15.63
C GLN A 163 6.93 2.65 14.61
N THR A 164 6.11 2.13 13.70
CA THR A 164 6.58 1.25 12.61
C THR A 164 7.53 2.02 11.68
N ARG A 165 7.15 3.23 11.28
CA ARG A 165 8.00 4.10 10.46
C ARG A 165 9.35 4.35 11.15
N LYS A 166 9.34 4.66 12.43
CA LYS A 166 10.57 4.87 13.19
C LYS A 166 11.47 3.64 13.19
N LEU A 167 10.93 2.47 13.51
CA LEU A 167 11.70 1.23 13.63
C LEU A 167 12.22 0.71 12.27
N ASP A 168 11.36 0.71 11.26
CA ASP A 168 11.64 0.05 9.98
C ASP A 168 12.29 0.99 8.95
N LEU A 169 12.24 2.30 9.16
CA LEU A 169 12.86 3.29 8.29
C LEU A 169 13.95 4.08 8.99
N GLU A 170 13.62 4.88 10.02
CA GLU A 170 14.59 5.80 10.61
C GLU A 170 15.72 5.08 11.35
N ASP A 171 15.38 4.20 12.30
CA ASP A 171 16.40 3.45 13.06
C ASP A 171 17.23 2.54 12.14
N TRP A 172 16.61 2.00 11.07
CA TRP A 172 17.29 1.21 10.06
C TRP A 172 18.24 2.08 9.21
N MET A 173 17.82 3.25 8.74
CA MET A 173 18.67 4.19 8.01
C MET A 173 19.84 4.64 8.87
N ASP A 174 19.58 5.02 10.12
CA ASP A 174 20.61 5.44 11.08
C ASP A 174 21.63 4.32 11.32
N GLY A 175 21.16 3.09 11.48
CA GLY A 175 22.01 1.91 11.68
C GLY A 175 22.97 1.65 10.52
N LEU A 176 22.53 1.94 9.29
CA LEU A 176 23.33 1.81 8.08
C LEU A 176 24.01 3.10 7.64
N LYS A 177 23.77 4.22 8.34
CA LYS A 177 24.27 5.57 8.03
C LYS A 177 23.86 6.03 6.62
N LEU A 178 22.59 5.79 6.27
CA LEU A 178 22.03 6.23 5.01
C LEU A 178 21.52 7.65 5.11
N ASP A 179 21.81 8.48 4.11
CA ASP A 179 21.27 9.84 3.97
C ASP A 179 19.92 9.83 3.25
N ALA A 180 19.70 8.86 2.38
CA ALA A 180 18.49 8.74 1.59
C ALA A 180 18.23 7.28 1.15
N VAL A 181 17.00 7.00 0.74
CA VAL A 181 16.56 5.74 0.12
C VAL A 181 15.94 6.05 -1.24
N LEU A 182 16.24 5.24 -2.25
CA LEU A 182 15.74 5.35 -3.61
C LEU A 182 14.85 4.18 -3.99
#